data_408f2174f72fec4f93fbd87a92b4f982
#
_entry.id   408f2174f72fec4f93fbd87a92b4f982
#
_cell.length_a   1.000
_cell.length_b   1.000
_cell.length_c   1.000
_cell.angle_alpha   90.00
_cell.angle_beta   90.00
_cell.angle_gamma   90.00
#
_symmetry.space_group_name_H-M   'P 1'
#
loop_
_entity.id
_entity.type
_entity.pdbx_description
1 polymer ?
#
loop_
_entity_poly.entity_id
_entity_poly.type
_entity_poly.pdbx_seq_one_letter_code
_entity_poly.pdbx_strand_id
1 'polypeptide(L)'
;MAYGVVHFFSGGTQDQYEASIAAVHPADGLPAGQIFHAAGSSPGGWTIMAVHESKESWEQFRDDILMPRMQQGIPGGFTAPPQETPVDLYTVIP
;
A
#
# COMPACT_ATOMS: atom_id res chain seq x y z
N MET A 1 17.67 -1.65 -6.03
CA MET A 1 16.99 -2.94 -6.08
C MET A 1 15.55 -2.78 -5.69
N ALA A 2 14.69 -3.53 -6.32
CA ALA A 2 13.27 -3.45 -6.03
C ALA A 2 12.95 -3.90 -4.60
N TYR A 3 11.92 -3.29 -4.04
CA TYR A 3 11.53 -3.50 -2.65
C TYR A 3 10.02 -3.77 -2.59
N GLY A 4 9.64 -4.87 -1.99
CA GLY A 4 8.25 -5.26 -1.86
C GLY A 4 7.71 -5.00 -0.48
N VAL A 5 6.42 -4.66 -0.42
CA VAL A 5 5.72 -4.48 0.86
C VAL A 5 4.37 -5.17 0.75
N VAL A 6 4.08 -6.02 1.72
CA VAL A 6 2.77 -6.67 1.83
C VAL A 6 2.08 -6.12 3.07
N HIS A 7 0.86 -5.60 2.89
CA HIS A 7 0.04 -5.12 3.98
C HIS A 7 -1.20 -5.98 4.12
N PHE A 8 -1.46 -6.45 5.32
CA PHE A 8 -2.70 -7.16 5.63
C PHE A 8 -3.53 -6.36 6.63
N PHE A 9 -4.79 -6.07 6.24
CA PHE A 9 -5.75 -5.36 7.07
C PHE A 9 -6.78 -6.36 7.58
N SER A 10 -6.70 -6.71 8.86
CA SER A 10 -7.68 -7.59 9.50
C SER A 10 -9.06 -6.96 9.44
N GLY A 11 -10.04 -7.71 8.96
CA GLY A 11 -11.41 -7.20 8.77
C GLY A 11 -11.55 -6.17 7.66
N GLY A 12 -10.51 -5.91 6.88
CA GLY A 12 -10.54 -4.93 5.79
C GLY A 12 -11.48 -5.33 4.67
N THR A 13 -12.03 -4.32 3.98
CA THR A 13 -13.00 -4.49 2.92
C THR A 13 -12.58 -3.78 1.64
N GLN A 14 -13.23 -4.16 0.53
CA GLN A 14 -13.00 -3.49 -0.76
C GLN A 14 -13.34 -1.99 -0.68
N ASP A 15 -14.44 -1.63 -0.02
CA ASP A 15 -14.84 -0.22 0.08
C ASP A 15 -13.80 0.59 0.86
N GLN A 16 -13.27 0.03 1.94
CA GLN A 16 -12.20 0.68 2.70
C GLN A 16 -10.93 0.83 1.87
N TYR A 17 -10.60 -0.19 1.08
CA TYR A 17 -9.46 -0.14 0.17
C TYR A 17 -9.63 0.97 -0.87
N GLU A 18 -10.78 1.04 -1.52
CA GLU A 18 -11.03 2.05 -2.55
C GLU A 18 -10.94 3.47 -1.99
N ALA A 19 -11.50 3.71 -0.81
CA ALA A 19 -11.39 5.00 -0.15
C ALA A 19 -9.95 5.35 0.19
N SER A 20 -9.18 4.38 0.68
CA SER A 20 -7.78 4.59 1.05
C SER A 20 -6.90 4.86 -0.17
N ILE A 21 -7.08 4.11 -1.25
CA ILE A 21 -6.31 4.30 -2.48
C ILE A 21 -6.61 5.67 -3.10
N ALA A 22 -7.86 6.09 -3.12
CA ALA A 22 -8.23 7.41 -3.65
C ALA A 22 -7.54 8.54 -2.89
N ALA A 23 -7.23 8.34 -1.62
CA ALA A 23 -6.57 9.36 -0.81
C ALA A 23 -5.05 9.42 -0.99
N VAL A 24 -4.40 8.32 -1.40
CA VAL A 24 -2.93 8.23 -1.40
C VAL A 24 -2.32 7.98 -2.78
N HIS A 25 -3.11 7.54 -3.75
CA HIS A 25 -2.63 7.36 -5.13
C HIS A 25 -3.07 8.51 -6.02
N PRO A 26 -2.27 8.89 -7.03
CA PRO A 26 -2.73 9.84 -8.03
C PRO A 26 -3.87 9.23 -8.86
N ALA A 27 -4.73 10.08 -9.41
CA ALA A 27 -5.92 9.65 -10.14
C ALA A 27 -5.60 8.82 -11.39
N ASP A 28 -4.42 8.99 -11.95
CA ASP A 28 -4.04 8.42 -13.26
C ASP A 28 -2.98 7.33 -13.15
N GLY A 29 -2.73 6.77 -11.96
CA GLY A 29 -1.76 5.69 -11.88
C GLY A 29 -1.20 5.42 -10.49
N LEU A 30 0.03 4.92 -10.46
CA LEU A 30 0.72 4.59 -9.24
C LEU A 30 1.53 5.79 -8.74
N PRO A 31 1.82 5.86 -7.42
CA PRO A 31 2.72 6.88 -6.90
C PRO A 31 4.10 6.76 -7.52
N ALA A 32 4.84 7.87 -7.52
CA ALA A 32 6.20 7.87 -8.04
C ALA A 32 7.04 6.77 -7.38
N GLY A 33 7.73 5.98 -8.19
CA GLY A 33 8.59 4.89 -7.72
C GLY A 33 7.88 3.58 -7.43
N GLN A 34 6.56 3.54 -7.39
CA GLN A 34 5.83 2.27 -7.29
C GLN A 34 5.64 1.69 -8.68
N ILE A 35 6.10 0.44 -8.88
CA ILE A 35 6.11 -0.18 -10.21
C ILE A 35 5.11 -1.33 -10.34
N PHE A 36 4.50 -1.76 -9.24
CA PHE A 36 3.50 -2.82 -9.25
C PHE A 36 2.59 -2.66 -8.04
N HIS A 37 1.31 -2.95 -8.24
CA HIS A 37 0.32 -2.90 -7.17
C HIS A 37 -0.75 -3.94 -7.44
N ALA A 38 -1.03 -4.78 -6.45
CA ALA A 38 -2.12 -5.74 -6.52
C ALA A 38 -2.79 -5.80 -5.16
N ALA A 39 -4.10 -6.02 -5.16
CA ALA A 39 -4.86 -6.06 -3.92
C ALA A 39 -6.09 -6.95 -4.08
N GLY A 40 -6.53 -7.53 -2.98
CA GLY A 40 -7.73 -8.36 -3.00
C GLY A 40 -8.11 -8.85 -1.62
N SER A 41 -9.30 -9.44 -1.53
CA SER A 41 -9.74 -10.08 -0.29
C SER A 41 -8.89 -11.31 -0.03
N SER A 42 -8.58 -11.51 1.24
CA SER A 42 -7.81 -12.65 1.71
C SER A 42 -8.43 -13.16 3.01
N PRO A 43 -8.07 -14.38 3.46
CA PRO A 43 -8.68 -14.92 4.67
C PRO A 43 -8.53 -13.96 5.84
N GLY A 44 -9.65 -13.54 6.40
CA GLY A 44 -9.68 -12.64 7.55
C GLY A 44 -9.62 -11.16 7.24
N GLY A 45 -9.54 -10.73 5.97
CA GLY A 45 -9.48 -9.32 5.66
C GLY A 45 -9.09 -8.98 4.23
N TRP A 46 -8.17 -8.04 4.08
CA TRP A 46 -7.75 -7.49 2.80
C TRP A 46 -6.23 -7.43 2.71
N THR A 47 -5.67 -7.86 1.57
CA THR A 47 -4.22 -7.85 1.36
C THR A 47 -3.86 -6.93 0.20
N ILE A 48 -2.81 -6.13 0.41
CA ILE A 48 -2.22 -5.28 -0.63
C ILE A 48 -0.78 -5.71 -0.83
N MET A 49 -0.37 -5.85 -2.09
CA MET A 49 1.00 -6.15 -2.46
C MET A 49 1.51 -5.03 -3.36
N ALA A 50 2.61 -4.41 -2.97
CA ALA A 50 3.20 -3.32 -3.74
C ALA A 50 4.68 -3.56 -3.93
N VAL A 51 5.20 -3.16 -5.11
CA VAL A 51 6.63 -3.20 -5.40
C VAL A 51 7.07 -1.79 -5.76
N HIS A 52 8.15 -1.34 -5.12
CA HIS A 52 8.80 -0.06 -5.38
C HIS A 52 10.15 -0.28 -6.04
N GLU A 53 10.65 0.74 -6.72
CA GLU A 53 11.98 0.72 -7.35
C GLU A 53 13.08 0.41 -6.35
N SER A 54 12.92 0.90 -5.12
CA SER A 54 13.90 0.77 -4.05
C SER A 54 13.23 0.92 -2.69
N LYS A 55 13.97 0.56 -1.64
CA LYS A 55 13.53 0.79 -0.26
C LYS A 55 13.35 2.27 0.01
N GLU A 56 14.23 3.11 -0.50
CA GLU A 56 14.16 4.56 -0.33
C GLU A 56 12.89 5.13 -0.99
N SER A 57 12.51 4.62 -2.16
CA SER A 57 11.28 5.01 -2.84
C SER A 57 10.05 4.68 -1.97
N TRP A 58 10.02 3.49 -1.39
CA TRP A 58 8.94 3.11 -0.46
C TRP A 58 8.90 4.03 0.76
N GLU A 59 10.06 4.27 1.38
CA GLU A 59 10.14 5.11 2.58
C GLU A 59 9.70 6.54 2.28
N GLN A 60 10.06 7.08 1.11
CA GLN A 60 9.63 8.40 0.70
C GLN A 60 8.11 8.48 0.52
N PHE A 61 7.51 7.50 -0.15
CA PHE A 61 6.06 7.44 -0.29
C PHE A 61 5.37 7.33 1.07
N ARG A 62 5.87 6.43 1.92
CA ARG A 62 5.34 6.24 3.27
C ARG A 62 5.35 7.54 4.06
N ASP A 63 6.49 8.22 4.08
CA ASP A 63 6.70 9.38 4.95
C ASP A 63 6.05 10.65 4.40
N ASP A 64 6.03 10.82 3.08
CA ASP A 64 5.53 12.06 2.46
C ASP A 64 4.04 12.01 2.15
N ILE A 65 3.48 10.84 1.91
CA ILE A 65 2.09 10.69 1.46
C ILE A 65 1.27 9.80 2.39
N LEU A 66 1.69 8.56 2.57
CA LEU A 66 0.87 7.54 3.24
C LEU A 66 0.63 7.89 4.71
N MET A 67 1.68 8.09 5.49
CA MET A 67 1.56 8.36 6.92
C MET A 67 0.83 9.66 7.22
N PRO A 68 1.13 10.79 6.53
CA PRO A 68 0.37 12.02 6.77
C PRO A 68 -1.13 11.86 6.51
N ARG A 69 -1.51 11.15 5.44
CA ARG A 69 -2.92 10.92 5.14
C ARG A 69 -3.59 10.05 6.20
N MET A 70 -2.90 8.99 6.64
CA MET A 70 -3.44 8.11 7.67
C MET A 70 -3.58 8.81 9.00
N GLN A 71 -2.65 9.70 9.36
CA GLN A 71 -2.73 10.49 10.58
C GLN A 71 -3.90 11.48 10.57
N GLN A 72 -4.21 12.05 9.40
CA GLN A 72 -5.37 12.93 9.23
C GLN A 72 -6.70 12.16 9.28
N GLY A 73 -6.65 10.85 9.05
CA GLY A 73 -7.82 10.02 8.89
C GLY A 73 -8.36 10.05 7.45
N ILE A 74 -8.76 8.90 6.94
CA ILE A 74 -9.33 8.77 5.60
C ILE A 74 -10.79 8.34 5.78
N PRO A 75 -11.76 9.22 5.48
CA PRO A 75 -13.18 8.86 5.60
C PRO A 75 -13.50 7.62 4.78
N GLY A 76 -14.07 6.61 5.42
CA GLY A 76 -14.41 5.35 4.76
C GLY A 76 -13.23 4.42 4.54
N GLY A 77 -12.01 4.82 4.88
CA GLY A 77 -10.80 4.01 4.73
C GLY A 77 -10.63 2.98 5.83
N PHE A 78 -9.47 2.32 5.81
CA PHE A 78 -9.16 1.32 6.84
C PHE A 78 -9.13 1.95 8.22
N THR A 79 -9.66 1.22 9.22
CA THR A 79 -9.85 1.74 10.57
C THR A 79 -8.74 1.36 11.53
N ALA A 80 -7.84 0.49 11.11
CA ALA A 80 -6.72 0.03 11.94
C ALA A 80 -5.46 -0.08 11.09
N PRO A 81 -4.28 0.04 11.70
CA PRO A 81 -3.03 -0.13 10.96
C PRO A 81 -2.89 -1.56 10.47
N PRO A 82 -2.21 -1.76 9.32
CA PRO A 82 -1.99 -3.10 8.78
C PRO A 82 -0.85 -3.83 9.48
N GLN A 83 -0.84 -5.15 9.30
CA GLN A 83 0.37 -5.92 9.47
C GLN A 83 1.23 -5.72 8.22
N GLU A 84 2.46 -5.26 8.41
CA GLU A 84 3.36 -4.96 7.31
C GLU A 84 4.47 -6.00 7.24
N THR A 85 4.66 -6.56 6.03
CA THR A 85 5.75 -7.48 5.75
C THR A 85 6.62 -6.87 4.65
N PRO A 86 7.81 -6.35 4.98
CA PRO A 86 8.74 -5.88 3.98
C PRO A 86 9.50 -7.05 3.35
N VAL A 87 9.82 -6.93 2.07
CA VAL A 87 10.53 -7.97 1.33
C VAL A 87 11.63 -7.32 0.50
N ASP A 88 12.88 -7.68 0.79
CA ASP A 88 14.01 -7.34 -0.07
C ASP A 88 13.96 -8.25 -1.29
N LEU A 89 13.47 -7.73 -2.42
CA LEU A 89 13.21 -8.55 -3.58
C LEU A 89 14.49 -8.96 -4.28
N TYR A 90 14.66 -10.25 -4.46
CA TYR A 90 15.75 -10.81 -5.23
C TYR A 90 15.43 -10.76 -6.73
N THR A 91 14.19 -11.06 -7.09
CA THR A 91 13.74 -11.17 -8.48
C THR A 91 12.37 -10.56 -8.64
N VAL A 92 12.17 -9.81 -9.72
CA VAL A 92 10.86 -9.33 -10.17
C VAL A 92 10.74 -9.70 -11.64
N ILE A 93 9.81 -10.59 -11.96
CA ILE A 93 9.55 -11.03 -13.33
C ILE A 93 8.16 -10.53 -13.70
N PRO A 94 8.05 -9.66 -14.73
CA PRO A 94 6.76 -9.12 -15.13
C PRO A 94 5.83 -10.17 -15.75
#